data_dda1555168047b0372cd983647f3e655
#
_entry.id   dda1555168047b0372cd983647f3e655
#
_cell.length_a   1.000
_cell.length_b   1.000
_cell.length_c   1.000
_cell.angle_alpha   90.00
_cell.angle_beta   90.00
_cell.angle_gamma   90.00
#
_symmetry.space_group_name_H-M   'P 1'
#
loop_
_entity.id
_entity.type
_entity.pdbx_description
1 polymer ?
#
loop_
_entity_poly.entity_id
_entity_poly.type
_entity_poly.pdbx_seq_one_letter_code
_entity_poly.pdbx_strand_id
1 'polypeptide(L)'
;MSVQSSELFFADKAIFIEGISEGILIDYFSNQYDLDRKNEETKKEAEDNQYKSDYIPLSAQNITVIQAGANAKAFRHFIEFLQIPTLIITDIDTVYRKTGEKATYEACCVSDPNSCNTSNATIKYYYDAPEFVYDSPNYKAWFENIKNHTQPGISELVNVSYQCEENGYYPRSFEDAFININIAKIKEQQTLLLGLKNEDEIETNEDMYDLTQSIINKKSDFASSLLYIAYTEGVKWITPKYIQEGLKWLQTQ
;
A
#
# COMPACT_ATOMS: atom_id res chain seq x y z
N MET A 1 -25.73 3.67 -3.66
CA MET A 1 -24.76 2.68 -3.16
C MET A 1 -24.43 1.75 -4.30
N SER A 2 -23.14 1.47 -4.53
CA SER A 2 -22.75 0.41 -5.46
C SER A 2 -22.98 -0.96 -4.80
N VAL A 3 -23.04 -2.04 -5.58
CA VAL A 3 -23.15 -3.42 -5.05
C VAL A 3 -22.02 -3.71 -4.06
N GLN A 4 -20.80 -3.23 -4.31
CA GLN A 4 -19.64 -3.37 -3.43
C GLN A 4 -19.84 -2.72 -2.05
N SER A 5 -20.58 -1.59 -1.97
CA SER A 5 -20.85 -0.96 -0.66
C SER A 5 -21.85 -1.76 0.19
N SER A 6 -22.65 -2.63 -0.40
CA SER A 6 -23.60 -3.48 0.34
C SER A 6 -22.90 -4.67 1.02
N GLU A 7 -21.74 -5.09 0.54
CA GLU A 7 -20.96 -6.18 1.12
C GLU A 7 -20.45 -5.83 2.52
N LEU A 8 -20.21 -4.53 2.79
CA LEU A 8 -19.81 -4.06 4.13
C LEU A 8 -20.82 -4.43 5.24
N PHE A 9 -22.11 -4.53 4.92
CA PHE A 9 -23.12 -4.90 5.93
C PHE A 9 -22.99 -6.34 6.42
N PHE A 10 -22.26 -7.17 5.70
CA PHE A 10 -22.11 -8.59 5.97
C PHE A 10 -20.70 -8.98 6.34
N ALA A 11 -19.76 -8.04 6.24
CA ALA A 11 -18.35 -8.28 6.52
C ALA A 11 -18.04 -8.10 8.01
N ASP A 12 -17.08 -8.87 8.51
CA ASP A 12 -16.52 -8.70 9.84
C ASP A 12 -15.38 -7.68 9.86
N LYS A 13 -14.67 -7.58 8.72
CA LYS A 13 -13.54 -6.65 8.50
C LYS A 13 -13.56 -6.13 7.07
N ALA A 14 -12.86 -5.02 6.83
CA ALA A 14 -12.75 -4.45 5.49
C ALA A 14 -11.31 -4.06 5.12
N ILE A 15 -10.99 -4.18 3.84
CA ILE A 15 -9.79 -3.61 3.23
C ILE A 15 -10.23 -2.61 2.17
N PHE A 16 -9.85 -1.36 2.34
CA PHE A 16 -10.06 -0.33 1.32
C PHE A 16 -8.76 -0.11 0.58
N ILE A 17 -8.82 -0.17 -0.74
CA ILE A 17 -7.67 0.02 -1.63
C ILE A 17 -7.87 1.24 -2.51
N GLU A 18 -6.79 1.93 -2.83
CA GLU A 18 -6.82 3.09 -3.71
C GLU A 18 -6.70 2.70 -5.18
N GLY A 19 -5.69 1.93 -5.52
CA GLY A 19 -5.31 1.60 -6.88
C GLY A 19 -5.87 0.26 -7.39
N ILE A 20 -5.80 0.12 -8.71
CA ILE A 20 -6.20 -1.12 -9.38
C ILE A 20 -5.20 -2.25 -9.14
N SER A 21 -3.91 -1.92 -9.03
CA SER A 21 -2.84 -2.91 -8.83
C SER A 21 -2.98 -3.60 -7.49
N GLU A 22 -3.23 -2.82 -6.42
CA GLU A 22 -3.49 -3.36 -5.08
C GLU A 22 -4.73 -4.26 -5.11
N GLY A 23 -5.79 -3.84 -5.82
CA GLY A 23 -7.02 -4.62 -5.94
C GLY A 23 -6.83 -5.98 -6.60
N ILE A 24 -5.95 -6.07 -7.57
CA ILE A 24 -5.62 -7.33 -8.24
C ILE A 24 -4.74 -8.22 -7.35
N LEU A 25 -3.86 -7.63 -6.54
CA LEU A 25 -2.82 -8.35 -5.81
C LEU A 25 -3.13 -8.58 -4.33
N ILE A 26 -4.15 -7.93 -3.75
CA ILE A 26 -4.39 -7.99 -2.31
C ILE A 26 -4.67 -9.41 -1.80
N ASP A 27 -5.41 -10.21 -2.56
CA ASP A 27 -5.68 -11.61 -2.19
C ASP A 27 -4.39 -12.44 -2.25
N TYR A 28 -3.53 -12.18 -3.23
CA TYR A 28 -2.21 -12.83 -3.29
C TYR A 28 -1.37 -12.45 -2.07
N PHE A 29 -1.31 -11.19 -1.69
CA PHE A 29 -0.55 -10.74 -0.52
C PHE A 29 -1.12 -11.30 0.79
N SER A 30 -2.44 -11.35 0.93
CA SER A 30 -3.10 -11.95 2.08
C SER A 30 -2.79 -13.44 2.21
N ASN A 31 -2.80 -14.18 1.09
CA ASN A 31 -2.42 -15.59 1.07
C ASN A 31 -0.94 -15.81 1.40
N GLN A 32 -0.03 -14.95 0.92
CA GLN A 32 1.38 -15.03 1.29
C GLN A 32 1.58 -14.77 2.79
N TYR A 33 0.90 -13.75 3.33
CA TYR A 33 0.91 -13.47 4.76
C TYR A 33 0.42 -14.67 5.57
N ASP A 34 -0.69 -15.29 5.19
CA ASP A 34 -1.24 -16.48 5.86
C ASP A 34 -0.26 -17.66 5.83
N LEU A 35 0.42 -17.87 4.69
CA LEU A 35 1.43 -18.93 4.56
C LEU A 35 2.63 -18.71 5.48
N ASP A 36 3.13 -17.48 5.55
CA ASP A 36 4.26 -17.14 6.40
C ASP A 36 3.90 -17.28 7.87
N ARG A 37 2.73 -16.79 8.29
CA ARG A 37 2.21 -16.94 9.66
C ARG A 37 2.01 -18.41 10.03
N LYS A 38 1.41 -19.20 9.16
CA LYS A 38 1.23 -20.65 9.40
C LYS A 38 2.57 -21.36 9.60
N ASN A 39 3.58 -21.01 8.82
CA ASN A 39 4.93 -21.57 8.97
C ASN A 39 5.56 -21.17 10.32
N GLU A 40 5.37 -19.93 10.77
CA GLU A 40 5.83 -19.49 12.10
C GLU A 40 5.12 -20.25 13.23
N GLU A 41 3.80 -20.38 13.16
CA GLU A 41 3.01 -21.09 14.16
C GLU A 41 3.40 -22.58 14.22
N THR A 42 3.60 -23.23 13.07
CA THR A 42 4.06 -24.63 13.01
C THR A 42 5.45 -24.80 13.67
N LYS A 43 6.35 -23.83 13.50
CA LYS A 43 7.66 -23.86 14.18
C LYS A 43 7.52 -23.77 15.71
N LYS A 44 6.67 -22.84 16.19
CA LYS A 44 6.40 -22.70 17.63
C LYS A 44 5.81 -23.98 18.24
N GLU A 45 4.85 -24.61 17.54
CA GLU A 45 4.28 -25.90 17.96
C GLU A 45 5.31 -27.01 17.99
N ALA A 46 6.29 -26.99 17.10
CA ALA A 46 7.38 -27.97 17.08
C ALA A 46 8.40 -27.73 18.21
N GLU A 47 8.61 -26.48 18.62
CA GLU A 47 9.52 -26.09 19.71
C GLU A 47 8.89 -26.28 21.10
N ASP A 48 7.58 -26.07 21.22
CA ASP A 48 6.82 -26.23 22.46
C ASP A 48 5.57 -27.11 22.23
N ASN A 49 5.61 -28.33 22.67
CA ASN A 49 4.50 -29.29 22.58
C ASN A 49 3.23 -28.85 23.34
N GLN A 50 3.29 -27.85 24.22
CA GLN A 50 2.14 -27.33 24.94
C GLN A 50 1.52 -26.15 24.20
N TYR A 51 2.25 -25.54 23.29
CA TYR A 51 1.73 -24.44 22.44
C TYR A 51 0.72 -25.01 21.43
N LYS A 52 -0.42 -24.37 21.33
CA LYS A 52 -1.40 -24.60 20.25
C LYS A 52 -1.71 -23.27 19.62
N SER A 53 -1.55 -23.19 18.32
CA SER A 53 -1.88 -21.98 17.58
C SER A 53 -3.38 -21.73 17.60
N ASP A 54 -3.76 -20.50 17.90
CA ASP A 54 -5.10 -19.95 17.75
C ASP A 54 -5.21 -19.04 16.50
N TYR A 55 -4.19 -19.10 15.64
CA TYR A 55 -4.14 -18.30 14.43
C TYR A 55 -5.26 -18.66 13.45
N ILE A 56 -6.08 -17.66 13.12
CA ILE A 56 -7.12 -17.77 12.09
C ILE A 56 -6.61 -17.03 10.84
N PRO A 57 -6.37 -17.74 9.71
CA PRO A 57 -5.94 -17.09 8.48
C PRO A 57 -6.87 -15.98 8.01
N LEU A 58 -6.32 -14.92 7.40
CA LEU A 58 -7.14 -13.86 6.79
C LEU A 58 -8.10 -14.41 5.74
N SER A 59 -7.65 -15.40 4.97
CA SER A 59 -8.47 -16.10 3.96
C SER A 59 -9.66 -16.89 4.54
N ALA A 60 -9.67 -17.17 5.83
CA ALA A 60 -10.78 -17.83 6.55
C ALA A 60 -11.71 -16.85 7.26
N GLN A 61 -11.40 -15.56 7.22
CA GLN A 61 -12.20 -14.50 7.83
C GLN A 61 -13.12 -13.84 6.78
N ASN A 62 -14.24 -13.29 7.25
CA ASN A 62 -15.17 -12.60 6.37
C ASN A 62 -14.72 -11.15 6.12
N ILE A 63 -13.75 -10.98 5.24
CA ILE A 63 -13.13 -9.70 4.88
C ILE A 63 -13.66 -9.26 3.51
N THR A 64 -14.20 -8.05 3.42
CA THR A 64 -14.56 -7.45 2.13
C THR A 64 -13.47 -6.49 1.65
N VAL A 65 -13.20 -6.52 0.34
CA VAL A 65 -12.24 -5.62 -0.31
C VAL A 65 -13.00 -4.60 -1.14
N ILE A 66 -12.76 -3.32 -0.89
CA ILE A 66 -13.44 -2.23 -1.59
C ILE A 66 -12.42 -1.31 -2.26
N GLN A 67 -12.55 -1.14 -3.57
CA GLN A 67 -11.80 -0.13 -4.29
C GLN A 67 -12.44 1.25 -4.06
N ALA A 68 -11.92 1.98 -3.08
CA ALA A 68 -12.43 3.29 -2.67
C ALA A 68 -11.78 4.45 -3.44
N GLY A 69 -10.65 4.21 -4.10
CA GLY A 69 -9.82 5.26 -4.70
C GLY A 69 -9.42 6.30 -3.65
N ALA A 70 -9.22 7.53 -4.07
CA ALA A 70 -8.90 8.65 -3.17
C ALA A 70 -10.05 9.06 -2.21
N ASN A 71 -11.16 8.31 -2.20
CA ASN A 71 -12.39 8.67 -1.46
C ASN A 71 -12.64 7.79 -0.22
N ALA A 72 -11.66 7.03 0.26
CA ALA A 72 -11.82 6.18 1.46
C ALA A 72 -12.38 6.98 2.67
N LYS A 73 -12.04 8.26 2.79
CA LYS A 73 -12.58 9.18 3.79
C LYS A 73 -14.11 9.29 3.81
N ALA A 74 -14.77 9.10 2.66
CA ALA A 74 -16.23 9.19 2.57
C ALA A 74 -16.96 8.06 3.31
N PHE A 75 -16.24 6.97 3.61
CA PHE A 75 -16.78 5.82 4.31
C PHE A 75 -16.63 5.89 5.84
N ARG A 76 -15.96 6.92 6.38
CA ARG A 76 -15.68 7.01 7.81
C ARG A 76 -16.92 6.81 8.68
N HIS A 77 -17.98 7.57 8.46
CA HIS A 77 -19.20 7.46 9.26
C HIS A 77 -19.88 6.09 9.11
N PHE A 78 -19.69 5.45 7.98
CA PHE A 78 -20.22 4.13 7.71
C PHE A 78 -19.43 3.05 8.48
N ILE A 79 -18.11 3.15 8.46
CA ILE A 79 -17.21 2.29 9.25
C ILE A 79 -17.51 2.45 10.75
N GLU A 80 -17.63 3.68 11.24
CA GLU A 80 -17.96 3.99 12.62
C GLU A 80 -19.34 3.47 13.01
N PHE A 81 -20.33 3.57 12.13
CA PHE A 81 -21.69 3.05 12.38
C PHE A 81 -21.71 1.52 12.44
N LEU A 82 -21.01 0.85 11.54
CA LEU A 82 -20.96 -0.61 11.49
C LEU A 82 -19.98 -1.22 12.49
N GLN A 83 -19.09 -0.42 13.07
CA GLN A 83 -18.02 -0.87 13.98
C GLN A 83 -17.11 -1.94 13.35
N ILE A 84 -16.82 -1.79 12.04
CA ILE A 84 -16.02 -2.74 11.27
C ILE A 84 -14.54 -2.31 11.26
N PRO A 85 -13.61 -3.13 11.78
CA PRO A 85 -12.18 -2.91 11.60
C PRO A 85 -11.81 -2.78 10.14
N THR A 86 -11.19 -1.67 9.77
CA THR A 86 -10.94 -1.32 8.38
C THR A 86 -9.47 -0.94 8.16
N LEU A 87 -8.81 -1.70 7.29
CA LEU A 87 -7.49 -1.37 6.76
C LEU A 87 -7.67 -0.54 5.48
N ILE A 88 -7.04 0.64 5.42
CA ILE A 88 -6.99 1.47 4.22
C ILE A 88 -5.56 1.42 3.67
N ILE A 89 -5.40 0.92 2.45
CA ILE A 89 -4.13 0.87 1.73
C ILE A 89 -4.16 1.99 0.69
N THR A 90 -3.21 2.91 0.75
CA THR A 90 -3.18 4.11 -0.07
C THR A 90 -1.74 4.56 -0.34
N ASP A 91 -1.55 5.49 -1.28
CA ASP A 91 -0.23 6.01 -1.64
C ASP A 91 0.12 7.29 -0.87
N ILE A 92 1.40 7.46 -0.50
CA ILE A 92 1.84 8.70 0.16
C ILE A 92 1.79 9.91 -0.78
N ASP A 93 1.97 9.71 -2.06
CA ASP A 93 1.73 10.69 -3.13
C ASP A 93 2.36 12.07 -2.91
N THR A 94 3.66 12.08 -2.64
CA THR A 94 4.40 13.31 -2.38
C THR A 94 4.48 14.23 -3.59
N VAL A 95 4.44 15.54 -3.32
CA VAL A 95 4.53 16.59 -4.34
C VAL A 95 5.47 17.71 -3.89
N TYR A 96 6.10 18.36 -4.86
CA TYR A 96 6.85 19.59 -4.66
C TYR A 96 6.17 20.78 -5.34
N ARG A 97 6.49 21.98 -4.90
CA ARG A 97 5.98 23.22 -5.48
C ARG A 97 6.86 23.65 -6.65
N LYS A 98 6.28 23.69 -7.86
CA LYS A 98 6.92 24.29 -9.02
C LYS A 98 6.66 25.80 -9.06
N THR A 99 7.72 26.57 -9.15
CA THR A 99 7.65 28.03 -9.28
C THR A 99 7.38 28.42 -10.73
N GLY A 100 6.39 29.31 -10.96
CA GLY A 100 6.00 29.81 -12.25
C GLY A 100 5.05 31.00 -12.09
N GLU A 101 4.37 31.47 -13.14
CA GLU A 101 3.37 32.55 -13.05
C GLU A 101 2.24 32.20 -12.06
N LYS A 102 1.90 30.91 -11.99
CA LYS A 102 1.05 30.35 -10.92
C LYS A 102 1.76 29.16 -10.32
N ALA A 103 1.76 29.08 -8.99
CA ALA A 103 2.31 27.93 -8.30
C ALA A 103 1.51 26.67 -8.63
N THR A 104 2.18 25.64 -9.14
CA THR A 104 1.63 24.30 -9.36
C THR A 104 2.34 23.30 -8.47
N TYR A 105 1.76 22.12 -8.28
CA TYR A 105 2.35 21.04 -7.51
C TYR A 105 2.52 19.83 -8.44
N GLU A 106 3.73 19.31 -8.47
CA GLU A 106 4.11 18.16 -9.29
C GLU A 106 4.57 17.01 -8.41
N ALA A 107 4.40 15.78 -8.90
CA ALA A 107 4.87 14.58 -8.22
C ALA A 107 6.39 14.58 -8.06
N CYS A 108 6.86 14.08 -6.92
CA CYS A 108 8.29 13.89 -6.64
C CYS A 108 8.51 12.65 -5.79
N CYS A 109 9.75 12.16 -5.75
CA CYS A 109 10.12 11.13 -4.80
C CYS A 109 9.98 11.64 -3.36
N VAL A 110 9.80 10.73 -2.41
CA VAL A 110 9.59 11.09 -0.99
C VAL A 110 10.82 11.76 -0.41
N SER A 111 12.00 11.36 -0.84
CA SER A 111 13.31 11.89 -0.41
C SER A 111 13.69 13.22 -1.07
N ASP A 112 12.90 13.75 -2.02
CA ASP A 112 13.17 15.07 -2.62
C ASP A 112 13.19 16.15 -1.52
N PRO A 113 14.28 16.92 -1.40
CA PRO A 113 14.38 17.99 -0.41
C PRO A 113 13.35 19.11 -0.59
N ASN A 114 12.75 19.23 -1.78
CA ASN A 114 11.68 20.17 -2.09
C ASN A 114 10.29 19.58 -1.85
N SER A 115 10.19 18.28 -1.50
CA SER A 115 8.94 17.64 -1.15
C SER A 115 8.25 18.39 -0.01
N CYS A 116 7.04 18.89 -0.23
CA CYS A 116 6.40 19.81 0.71
C CYS A 116 4.96 19.45 1.07
N ASN A 117 4.40 18.45 0.43
CA ASN A 117 3.00 18.07 0.62
C ASN A 117 2.75 16.65 0.11
N THR A 118 1.65 16.06 0.55
CA THR A 118 1.03 14.90 -0.11
C THR A 118 -0.20 15.36 -0.89
N SER A 119 -0.45 14.80 -2.07
CA SER A 119 -1.71 15.00 -2.78
C SER A 119 -2.84 14.11 -2.24
N ASN A 120 -2.52 13.10 -1.43
CA ASN A 120 -3.46 12.12 -0.93
C ASN A 120 -4.45 12.72 0.08
N ALA A 121 -5.73 12.73 -0.31
CA ALA A 121 -6.80 13.28 0.53
C ALA A 121 -7.19 12.36 1.71
N THR A 122 -6.94 11.07 1.60
CA THR A 122 -7.21 10.09 2.66
C THR A 122 -6.24 10.28 3.82
N ILE A 123 -4.93 10.36 3.53
CA ILE A 123 -3.90 10.64 4.54
C ILE A 123 -4.19 11.97 5.24
N LYS A 124 -4.44 13.02 4.47
CA LYS A 124 -4.78 14.34 5.05
C LYS A 124 -5.97 14.28 6.01
N TYR A 125 -7.00 13.56 5.63
CA TYR A 125 -8.23 13.47 6.40
C TYR A 125 -8.06 12.67 7.69
N TYR A 126 -7.49 11.47 7.59
CA TYR A 126 -7.39 10.57 8.75
C TYR A 126 -6.30 11.00 9.74
N TYR A 127 -5.30 11.74 9.31
CA TYR A 127 -4.23 12.26 10.16
C TYR A 127 -4.39 13.77 10.45
N ASP A 128 -5.60 14.31 10.33
CA ASP A 128 -5.96 15.67 10.71
C ASP A 128 -4.98 16.73 10.20
N ALA A 129 -4.71 16.72 8.88
CA ALA A 129 -3.80 17.65 8.25
C ALA A 129 -4.23 19.11 8.55
N PRO A 130 -3.33 19.97 9.03
CA PRO A 130 -3.62 21.38 9.13
C PRO A 130 -3.89 21.98 7.74
N GLU A 131 -4.54 23.15 7.70
CA GLU A 131 -4.72 23.86 6.44
C GLU A 131 -3.36 24.05 5.73
N PHE A 132 -3.32 23.65 4.45
CA PHE A 132 -2.11 23.75 3.67
C PHE A 132 -1.77 25.20 3.33
N VAL A 133 -0.79 25.73 4.00
CA VAL A 133 -0.14 26.98 3.64
C VAL A 133 1.32 26.65 3.33
N TYR A 134 1.76 26.97 2.12
CA TYR A 134 3.13 26.71 1.69
C TYR A 134 4.13 27.33 2.68
N ASP A 135 5.10 26.55 3.08
CA ASP A 135 6.15 26.94 4.02
C ASP A 135 5.70 27.14 5.48
N SER A 136 4.44 26.86 5.78
CA SER A 136 3.94 26.92 7.16
C SER A 136 4.67 25.91 8.07
N PRO A 137 5.20 26.35 9.23
CA PRO A 137 5.87 25.44 10.16
C PRO A 137 4.97 24.30 10.65
N ASN A 138 3.70 24.57 10.90
CA ASN A 138 2.75 23.57 11.36
C ASN A 138 2.50 22.48 10.31
N TYR A 139 2.33 22.87 9.04
CA TYR A 139 2.14 21.90 7.96
C TYR A 139 3.41 21.10 7.71
N LYS A 140 4.58 21.75 7.72
CA LYS A 140 5.86 21.06 7.59
C LYS A 140 6.05 20.01 8.68
N ALA A 141 5.81 20.37 9.94
CA ALA A 141 5.93 19.43 11.05
C ALA A 141 4.97 18.24 10.90
N TRP A 142 3.71 18.50 10.51
CA TRP A 142 2.74 17.44 10.22
C TRP A 142 3.22 16.54 9.07
N PHE A 143 3.70 17.12 7.98
CA PHE A 143 4.13 16.36 6.80
C PHE A 143 5.40 15.53 7.09
N GLU A 144 6.34 16.05 7.86
CA GLU A 144 7.48 15.27 8.32
C GLU A 144 7.07 14.10 9.21
N ASN A 145 6.08 14.29 10.08
CA ASN A 145 5.53 13.19 10.87
C ASN A 145 4.86 12.12 9.98
N ILE A 146 4.16 12.52 8.90
CA ILE A 146 3.63 11.58 7.91
C ILE A 146 4.77 10.79 7.27
N LYS A 147 5.79 11.45 6.76
CA LYS A 147 6.95 10.77 6.14
C LYS A 147 7.67 9.83 7.10
N ASN A 148 7.77 10.18 8.36
CA ASN A 148 8.46 9.39 9.38
C ASN A 148 7.56 8.37 10.10
N HIS A 149 6.29 8.24 9.73
CA HIS A 149 5.31 7.37 10.41
C HIS A 149 5.23 7.60 11.93
N THR A 150 5.40 8.86 12.36
CA THR A 150 5.35 9.25 13.79
C THR A 150 4.02 9.86 14.20
N GLN A 151 3.03 9.85 13.33
CA GLN A 151 1.68 10.25 13.65
C GLN A 151 1.05 9.28 14.66
N PRO A 152 0.24 9.77 15.61
CA PRO A 152 -0.51 8.90 16.50
C PRO A 152 -1.49 8.04 15.68
N GLY A 153 -1.79 6.85 16.20
CA GLY A 153 -2.81 5.99 15.60
C GLY A 153 -4.16 6.70 15.48
N ILE A 154 -4.90 6.39 14.42
CA ILE A 154 -6.15 7.07 14.08
C ILE A 154 -7.26 6.65 15.03
N SER A 155 -7.48 5.34 15.16
CA SER A 155 -8.49 4.72 16.02
C SER A 155 -8.25 3.22 16.10
N GLU A 156 -8.95 2.53 16.99
CA GLU A 156 -8.93 1.06 17.03
C GLU A 156 -9.60 0.43 15.81
N LEU A 157 -10.52 1.17 15.15
CA LEU A 157 -11.29 0.68 14.01
C LEU A 157 -10.63 0.93 12.65
N VAL A 158 -9.68 1.85 12.54
CA VAL A 158 -9.12 2.25 11.24
C VAL A 158 -7.61 2.31 11.30
N ASN A 159 -6.97 1.62 10.38
CA ASN A 159 -5.54 1.76 10.10
C ASN A 159 -5.37 2.25 8.66
N VAL A 160 -4.54 3.26 8.46
CA VAL A 160 -4.15 3.75 7.13
C VAL A 160 -2.69 3.37 6.89
N SER A 161 -2.50 2.41 5.98
CA SER A 161 -1.19 1.92 5.54
C SER A 161 -0.79 2.59 4.24
N TYR A 162 0.36 3.21 4.24
CA TYR A 162 0.98 3.84 3.07
C TYR A 162 2.49 3.57 3.10
N GLN A 163 3.18 3.88 2.00
CA GLN A 163 4.59 3.52 1.82
C GLN A 163 5.45 3.99 3.00
N CYS A 164 6.40 3.16 3.36
CA CYS A 164 7.46 3.44 4.33
C CYS A 164 8.82 3.11 3.74
N GLU A 165 9.87 3.57 4.38
CA GLU A 165 11.22 3.22 3.97
C GLU A 165 11.45 1.70 4.07
N GLU A 166 11.97 1.12 2.98
CA GLU A 166 12.32 -0.27 2.89
C GLU A 166 13.60 -0.45 2.06
N ASN A 167 14.60 -1.15 2.62
CA ASN A 167 15.92 -1.37 1.99
C ASN A 167 16.66 -0.08 1.60
N GLY A 168 16.52 1.00 2.37
CA GLY A 168 17.20 2.27 2.12
C GLY A 168 16.53 3.13 1.04
N TYR A 169 15.34 2.75 0.59
CA TYR A 169 14.54 3.50 -0.37
C TYR A 169 13.15 3.82 0.19
N TYR A 170 12.65 5.01 -0.09
CA TYR A 170 11.31 5.43 0.31
C TYR A 170 10.43 5.60 -0.92
N PRO A 171 9.59 4.60 -1.25
CA PRO A 171 8.74 4.64 -2.42
C PRO A 171 7.58 5.62 -2.26
N ARG A 172 7.11 6.15 -3.39
CA ARG A 172 6.02 7.12 -3.45
C ARG A 172 4.64 6.47 -3.71
N SER A 173 4.62 5.35 -4.42
CA SER A 173 3.40 4.64 -4.83
C SER A 173 3.54 3.13 -4.65
N PHE A 174 2.44 2.41 -4.85
CA PHE A 174 2.45 0.95 -4.81
C PHE A 174 3.43 0.35 -5.82
N GLU A 175 3.36 0.77 -7.10
CA GLU A 175 4.25 0.23 -8.13
C GLU A 175 5.71 0.51 -7.80
N ASP A 176 6.00 1.69 -7.29
CA ASP A 176 7.34 2.10 -6.87
C ASP A 176 7.86 1.21 -5.72
N ALA A 177 7.04 0.97 -4.70
CA ALA A 177 7.37 0.06 -3.61
C ALA A 177 7.60 -1.38 -4.09
N PHE A 178 6.71 -1.86 -4.95
CA PHE A 178 6.75 -3.24 -5.43
C PHE A 178 7.97 -3.48 -6.35
N ILE A 179 8.24 -2.57 -7.27
CA ILE A 179 9.38 -2.68 -8.20
C ILE A 179 10.68 -2.65 -7.42
N ASN A 180 10.86 -1.73 -6.49
CA ASN A 180 12.07 -1.61 -5.69
C ASN A 180 12.45 -2.93 -4.99
N ILE A 181 11.52 -3.55 -4.27
CA ILE A 181 11.83 -4.76 -3.50
C ILE A 181 11.86 -6.05 -4.35
N ASN A 182 11.31 -6.01 -5.56
CA ASN A 182 11.24 -7.16 -6.47
C ASN A 182 12.09 -6.98 -7.73
N ILE A 183 12.93 -5.96 -7.83
CA ILE A 183 13.64 -5.60 -9.08
C ILE A 183 14.42 -6.76 -9.69
N ALA A 184 15.08 -7.57 -8.88
CA ALA A 184 15.82 -8.74 -9.37
C ALA A 184 14.88 -9.76 -10.05
N LYS A 185 13.74 -10.05 -9.44
CA LYS A 185 12.74 -10.97 -10.01
C LYS A 185 12.05 -10.39 -11.24
N ILE A 186 11.83 -9.06 -11.25
CA ILE A 186 11.27 -8.35 -12.40
C ILE A 186 12.20 -8.48 -13.61
N LYS A 187 13.52 -8.32 -13.42
CA LYS A 187 14.52 -8.54 -14.47
C LYS A 187 14.49 -9.98 -15.02
N GLU A 188 14.42 -10.97 -14.14
CA GLU A 188 14.32 -12.39 -14.52
C GLU A 188 13.04 -12.72 -15.30
N GLN A 189 11.94 -12.06 -15.01
CA GLN A 189 10.62 -12.32 -15.58
C GLN A 189 10.18 -11.30 -16.63
N GLN A 190 11.06 -10.40 -17.06
CA GLN A 190 10.73 -9.25 -17.90
C GLN A 190 9.94 -9.62 -19.16
N THR A 191 10.27 -10.73 -19.81
CA THR A 191 9.61 -11.19 -21.04
C THR A 191 8.15 -11.62 -20.86
N LEU A 192 7.72 -11.89 -19.62
CA LEU A 192 6.35 -12.27 -19.27
C LEU A 192 5.54 -11.10 -18.72
N LEU A 193 6.20 -9.99 -18.39
CA LEU A 193 5.53 -8.81 -17.83
C LEU A 193 4.81 -8.04 -18.94
N LEU A 194 3.59 -7.64 -18.63
CA LEU A 194 2.76 -6.81 -19.49
C LEU A 194 2.59 -5.42 -18.87
N GLY A 195 2.08 -4.49 -19.67
CA GLY A 195 1.79 -3.13 -19.17
C GLY A 195 3.01 -2.25 -18.94
N LEU A 196 4.17 -2.69 -19.40
CA LEU A 196 5.42 -1.93 -19.38
C LEU A 196 5.69 -1.21 -20.71
N LYS A 197 6.56 -0.21 -20.66
CA LYS A 197 7.19 0.49 -21.76
C LYS A 197 8.65 0.75 -21.39
N ASN A 198 9.50 1.17 -22.34
CA ASN A 198 10.91 1.48 -22.07
C ASN A 198 11.63 0.37 -21.26
N GLU A 199 11.37 -0.87 -21.59
CA GLU A 199 11.81 -2.04 -20.80
C GLU A 199 13.34 -2.16 -20.69
N ASP A 200 14.08 -1.55 -21.61
CA ASP A 200 15.54 -1.44 -21.57
C ASP A 200 16.05 -0.63 -20.36
N GLU A 201 15.23 0.27 -19.82
CA GLU A 201 15.57 1.02 -18.62
C GLU A 201 15.60 0.14 -17.34
N ILE A 202 14.93 -1.00 -17.34
CA ILE A 202 14.95 -1.94 -16.21
C ILE A 202 16.38 -2.40 -15.88
N GLU A 203 17.25 -2.49 -16.90
CA GLU A 203 18.65 -2.88 -16.72
C GLU A 203 19.60 -1.69 -16.48
N THR A 204 19.22 -0.49 -16.88
CA THR A 204 20.14 0.65 -16.99
C THR A 204 19.86 1.78 -16.02
N ASN A 205 18.60 1.94 -15.58
CA ASN A 205 18.23 3.01 -14.68
C ASN A 205 18.36 2.56 -13.22
N GLU A 206 19.22 3.23 -12.45
CA GLU A 206 19.46 2.94 -11.03
C GLU A 206 18.56 3.72 -10.09
N ASP A 207 17.90 4.80 -10.56
CA ASP A 207 16.94 5.56 -9.77
C ASP A 207 15.56 4.88 -9.82
N MET A 208 15.11 4.33 -8.71
CA MET A 208 13.86 3.55 -8.64
C MET A 208 12.63 4.40 -8.90
N TYR A 209 12.61 5.65 -8.47
CA TYR A 209 11.49 6.55 -8.74
C TYR A 209 11.38 6.84 -10.24
N ASP A 210 12.47 7.29 -10.85
CA ASP A 210 12.52 7.60 -12.29
C ASP A 210 12.23 6.34 -13.11
N LEU A 211 12.81 5.20 -12.76
CA LEU A 211 12.55 3.91 -13.39
C LEU A 211 11.05 3.61 -13.38
N THR A 212 10.41 3.64 -12.22
CA THR A 212 8.97 3.33 -12.09
C THR A 212 8.12 4.27 -12.95
N GLN A 213 8.41 5.58 -12.95
CA GLN A 213 7.67 6.56 -13.76
C GLN A 213 7.88 6.32 -15.26
N SER A 214 9.05 5.84 -15.67
CA SER A 214 9.37 5.60 -17.08
C SER A 214 8.76 4.30 -17.61
N ILE A 215 8.75 3.22 -16.81
CA ILE A 215 8.38 1.89 -17.31
C ILE A 215 6.90 1.54 -17.14
N ILE A 216 6.22 2.07 -16.14
CA ILE A 216 4.80 1.75 -15.94
C ILE A 216 3.95 2.48 -16.99
N ASN A 217 3.21 1.70 -17.77
CA ASN A 217 2.30 2.17 -18.81
C ASN A 217 0.83 1.84 -18.50
N LYS A 218 0.57 0.57 -18.15
CA LYS A 218 -0.77 0.09 -17.77
C LYS A 218 -0.71 -0.71 -16.48
N LYS A 219 -1.11 -0.07 -15.39
CA LYS A 219 -1.06 -0.66 -14.04
C LYS A 219 -1.83 -1.98 -13.91
N SER A 220 -3.03 -2.08 -14.53
CA SER A 220 -3.84 -3.31 -14.50
C SER A 220 -3.16 -4.48 -15.21
N ASP A 221 -2.55 -4.23 -16.38
CA ASP A 221 -1.88 -5.27 -17.15
C ASP A 221 -0.62 -5.73 -16.41
N PHE A 222 0.13 -4.78 -15.82
CA PHE A 222 1.27 -5.07 -14.99
C PHE A 222 0.90 -5.97 -13.80
N ALA A 223 -0.06 -5.54 -12.97
CA ALA A 223 -0.50 -6.32 -11.82
C ALA A 223 -1.05 -7.71 -12.20
N SER A 224 -1.81 -7.80 -13.28
CA SER A 224 -2.34 -9.08 -13.76
C SER A 224 -1.24 -10.02 -14.23
N SER A 225 -0.18 -9.49 -14.90
CA SER A 225 0.96 -10.32 -15.28
C SER A 225 1.78 -10.80 -14.09
N LEU A 226 1.94 -9.97 -13.04
CA LEU A 226 2.57 -10.39 -11.79
C LEU A 226 1.82 -11.58 -11.17
N LEU A 227 0.49 -11.50 -11.13
CA LEU A 227 -0.35 -12.57 -10.59
C LEU A 227 -0.24 -13.83 -11.45
N TYR A 228 -0.28 -13.70 -12.78
CA TYR A 228 -0.08 -14.80 -13.71
C TYR A 228 1.26 -15.50 -13.47
N ILE A 229 2.36 -14.74 -13.41
CA ILE A 229 3.72 -15.27 -13.18
C ILE A 229 3.81 -15.99 -11.83
N ALA A 230 3.18 -15.43 -10.79
CA ALA A 230 3.16 -16.07 -9.47
C ALA A 230 2.53 -17.47 -9.52
N TYR A 231 1.45 -17.64 -10.25
CA TYR A 231 0.73 -18.92 -10.29
C TYR A 231 1.26 -19.91 -11.35
N THR A 232 1.82 -19.43 -12.47
CA THR A 232 2.30 -20.31 -13.55
C THR A 232 3.77 -20.66 -13.42
N GLU A 233 4.59 -19.70 -13.03
CA GLU A 233 6.05 -19.88 -12.89
C GLU A 233 6.49 -20.13 -11.43
N GLY A 234 5.53 -20.04 -10.49
CA GLY A 234 5.83 -20.25 -9.07
C GLY A 234 6.69 -19.15 -8.43
N VAL A 235 6.74 -17.97 -9.06
CA VAL A 235 7.50 -16.83 -8.54
C VAL A 235 6.82 -16.29 -7.28
N LYS A 236 7.57 -16.24 -6.18
CA LYS A 236 7.10 -15.63 -4.94
C LYS A 236 7.50 -14.16 -4.90
N TRP A 237 6.58 -13.29 -5.23
CA TRP A 237 6.77 -11.86 -5.07
C TRP A 237 6.86 -11.46 -3.60
N ILE A 238 7.73 -10.52 -3.29
CA ILE A 238 7.84 -9.95 -1.95
C ILE A 238 6.72 -8.90 -1.80
N THR A 239 5.95 -9.01 -0.73
CA THR A 239 4.91 -8.03 -0.40
C THR A 239 5.55 -6.79 0.20
N PRO A 240 5.19 -5.56 -0.22
CA PRO A 240 5.68 -4.33 0.40
C PRO A 240 5.41 -4.27 1.89
N LYS A 241 6.38 -3.80 2.66
CA LYS A 241 6.36 -3.80 4.13
C LYS A 241 5.10 -3.13 4.70
N TYR A 242 4.70 -1.97 4.16
CA TYR A 242 3.51 -1.26 4.66
C TYR A 242 2.21 -2.08 4.48
N ILE A 243 2.12 -2.90 3.42
CA ILE A 243 1.00 -3.82 3.22
C ILE A 243 1.07 -4.97 4.23
N GLN A 244 2.25 -5.55 4.45
CA GLN A 244 2.43 -6.61 5.45
C GLN A 244 2.04 -6.14 6.85
N GLU A 245 2.48 -4.93 7.25
CA GLU A 245 2.15 -4.34 8.55
C GLU A 245 0.65 -4.04 8.67
N GLY A 246 0.02 -3.57 7.59
CA GLY A 246 -1.44 -3.37 7.52
C GLY A 246 -2.22 -4.68 7.67
N LEU A 247 -1.84 -5.73 6.95
CA LEU A 247 -2.45 -7.06 7.07
C LEU A 247 -2.25 -7.66 8.46
N LYS A 248 -1.08 -7.47 9.06
CA LYS A 248 -0.80 -7.86 10.43
C LYS A 248 -1.72 -7.16 11.43
N TRP A 249 -1.91 -5.85 11.27
CA TRP A 249 -2.85 -5.10 12.11
C TRP A 249 -4.28 -5.64 11.95
N LEU A 250 -4.75 -5.82 10.71
CA LEU A 250 -6.10 -6.31 10.44
C LEU A 250 -6.34 -7.71 11.02
N GLN A 251 -5.33 -8.57 11.01
CA GLN A 251 -5.42 -9.91 11.55
C GLN A 251 -5.64 -9.92 13.07
N THR A 252 -5.11 -8.92 13.78
CA THR A 252 -5.23 -8.83 15.25
C THR A 252 -6.54 -8.20 15.73
N GLN A 253 -7.39 -7.68 14.83
CA GLN A 253 -8.70 -7.14 15.13
C GLN A 253 -9.75 -8.28 15.18
#